data_fb6f64899a702fccaf8fa276c674ba15
#
_entry.id   fb6f64899a702fccaf8fa276c674ba15
#
_cell.length_a   1.000
_cell.length_b   1.000
_cell.length_c   1.000
_cell.angle_alpha   90.00
_cell.angle_beta   90.00
_cell.angle_gamma   90.00
#
_symmetry.space_group_name_H-M   'P 1'
#
loop_
_entity.id
_entity.type
_entity.pdbx_description
1 polymer ?
#
loop_
_entity_poly.entity_id
_entity_poly.type
_entity_poly.pdbx_seq_one_letter_code
_entity_poly.pdbx_strand_id
1 'polypeptide(L)'
;MQLKSLKMYLFSLKIRKMKVLIINGVNLNMLGKRETDIYGNESLTDLENRLSALNLDVSLEFFQSNSEKEIIEKIHSQKKEQYDFGIFNFGAHTHTNLAIRDAILSVNFPFYEVHISNVFAREEFRHTSFFSDIAEGCIVGCGFEGYEYALDKILRR
;
A
#
# COMPACT_ATOMS: atom_id res chain seq x y z
N MET A 1 39.39 16.43 -22.05
CA MET A 1 39.18 16.31 -20.58
C MET A 1 37.71 16.49 -20.13
N GLN A 2 36.83 17.08 -20.93
CA GLN A 2 35.43 17.37 -20.56
C GLN A 2 34.44 16.18 -20.70
N LEU A 3 34.66 15.25 -21.62
CA LEU A 3 33.76 14.11 -21.87
C LEU A 3 33.77 13.03 -20.77
N LYS A 4 34.88 12.86 -20.07
CA LYS A 4 34.96 11.94 -18.91
C LYS A 4 34.24 12.49 -17.68
N SER A 5 34.26 13.82 -17.49
CA SER A 5 33.54 14.49 -16.40
C SER A 5 32.03 14.41 -16.58
N LEU A 6 31.52 14.57 -17.80
CA LEU A 6 30.08 14.49 -18.10
C LEU A 6 29.54 13.06 -17.94
N LYS A 7 30.31 12.03 -18.36
CA LYS A 7 29.95 10.63 -18.11
C LYS A 7 29.95 10.28 -16.62
N MET A 8 30.88 10.81 -15.84
CA MET A 8 30.93 10.64 -14.40
C MET A 8 29.79 11.36 -13.69
N TYR A 9 29.38 12.54 -14.18
CA TYR A 9 28.24 13.29 -13.67
C TYR A 9 26.92 12.60 -14.00
N LEU A 10 26.76 12.03 -15.19
CA LEU A 10 25.59 11.23 -15.59
C LEU A 10 25.53 9.87 -14.87
N PHE A 11 26.67 9.31 -14.49
CA PHE A 11 26.73 8.07 -13.67
C PHE A 11 26.42 8.33 -12.20
N SER A 12 26.53 9.58 -11.73
CA SER A 12 26.22 10.03 -10.37
C SER A 12 24.74 10.35 -10.16
N LEU A 13 23.95 10.51 -11.22
CA LEU A 13 22.51 10.51 -11.15
C LEU A 13 22.01 9.06 -11.11
N LYS A 14 22.31 8.33 -10.04
CA LYS A 14 21.50 7.17 -9.67
C LYS A 14 20.08 7.69 -9.47
N ILE A 15 19.26 7.58 -10.51
CA ILE A 15 17.81 7.79 -10.38
C ILE A 15 17.39 6.89 -9.24
N ARG A 16 17.00 7.50 -8.12
CA ARG A 16 16.54 6.74 -6.95
C ARG A 16 15.33 5.91 -7.39
N LYS A 17 15.41 4.61 -7.18
CA LYS A 17 14.31 3.71 -7.48
C LYS A 17 13.09 4.13 -6.66
N MET A 18 11.92 4.24 -7.30
CA MET A 18 10.66 4.52 -6.61
C MET A 18 10.46 3.51 -5.48
N LYS A 19 10.03 3.98 -4.31
CA LYS A 19 9.78 3.14 -3.14
C LYS A 19 8.32 3.20 -2.75
N VAL A 20 7.64 2.06 -2.77
CA VAL A 20 6.22 1.93 -2.44
C VAL A 20 6.06 1.15 -1.15
N LEU A 21 5.31 1.73 -0.21
CA LEU A 21 4.95 1.09 1.06
C LEU A 21 3.58 0.43 0.93
N ILE A 22 3.50 -0.86 1.21
CA ILE A 22 2.26 -1.61 1.24
C ILE A 22 1.91 -1.89 2.70
N ILE A 23 0.82 -1.28 3.20
CA ILE A 23 0.33 -1.51 4.57
C ILE A 23 -0.90 -2.41 4.51
N ASN A 24 -0.83 -3.51 5.25
CA ASN A 24 -1.94 -4.39 5.53
C ASN A 24 -2.29 -4.27 7.02
N GLY A 25 -3.51 -3.84 7.32
CA GLY A 25 -3.97 -3.55 8.67
C GLY A 25 -4.51 -4.76 9.42
N VAL A 26 -5.43 -4.45 10.32
CA VAL A 26 -5.94 -5.38 11.31
C VAL A 26 -6.55 -6.64 10.70
N ASN A 27 -6.19 -7.79 11.27
CA ASN A 27 -6.64 -9.13 10.92
C ASN A 27 -6.19 -9.65 9.53
N LEU A 28 -5.46 -8.87 8.73
CA LEU A 28 -4.98 -9.34 7.43
C LEU A 28 -3.84 -10.38 7.55
N ASN A 29 -3.20 -10.47 8.70
CA ASN A 29 -2.29 -11.59 9.04
C ASN A 29 -3.00 -12.97 9.07
N MET A 30 -4.36 -12.99 9.10
CA MET A 30 -5.16 -14.21 9.11
C MET A 30 -5.68 -14.61 7.72
N LEU A 31 -5.28 -13.90 6.67
CA LEU A 31 -5.61 -14.29 5.29
C LEU A 31 -5.15 -15.73 5.00
N GLY A 32 -5.98 -16.46 4.24
CA GLY A 32 -5.78 -17.88 3.94
C GLY A 32 -6.15 -18.83 5.09
N LYS A 33 -6.44 -18.31 6.29
CA LYS A 33 -6.78 -19.13 7.49
C LYS A 33 -8.21 -18.92 7.96
N ARG A 34 -8.86 -17.82 7.61
CA ARG A 34 -10.23 -17.49 8.02
C ARG A 34 -11.03 -16.93 6.84
N GLU A 35 -12.36 -17.08 6.91
CA GLU A 35 -13.32 -16.51 5.95
C GLU A 35 -12.87 -16.70 4.48
N THR A 36 -12.42 -17.91 4.15
CA THR A 36 -11.86 -18.23 2.82
C THR A 36 -12.87 -18.01 1.68
N ASP A 37 -14.17 -18.08 1.97
CA ASP A 37 -15.23 -17.77 1.01
C ASP A 37 -15.28 -16.27 0.64
N ILE A 38 -14.74 -15.40 1.50
CA ILE A 38 -14.73 -13.94 1.30
C ILE A 38 -13.37 -13.47 0.77
N TYR A 39 -12.27 -13.98 1.34
CA TYR A 39 -10.92 -13.47 1.09
C TYR A 39 -10.05 -14.42 0.26
N GLY A 40 -10.51 -15.65 -0.01
CA GLY A 40 -9.72 -16.69 -0.68
C GLY A 40 -8.77 -17.43 0.28
N ASN A 41 -8.03 -18.38 -0.30
CA ASN A 41 -7.10 -19.25 0.43
C ASN A 41 -5.65 -18.74 0.47
N GLU A 42 -5.36 -17.65 -0.23
CA GLU A 42 -4.02 -17.07 -0.31
C GLU A 42 -3.69 -16.26 0.95
N SER A 43 -2.44 -16.38 1.40
CA SER A 43 -1.91 -15.67 2.57
C SER A 43 -1.29 -14.32 2.17
N LEU A 44 -0.94 -13.48 3.17
CA LEU A 44 -0.13 -12.28 2.93
C LEU A 44 1.23 -12.61 2.32
N THR A 45 1.84 -13.72 2.69
CA THR A 45 3.11 -14.17 2.10
C THR A 45 2.94 -14.48 0.61
N ASP A 46 1.81 -15.06 0.21
CA ASP A 46 1.51 -15.29 -1.21
C ASP A 46 1.37 -13.96 -1.97
N LEU A 47 0.71 -12.96 -1.37
CA LEU A 47 0.62 -11.61 -1.92
C LEU A 47 2.00 -10.96 -2.11
N GLU A 48 2.86 -11.03 -1.09
CA GLU A 48 4.22 -10.48 -1.14
C GLU A 48 5.05 -11.15 -2.24
N ASN A 49 5.00 -12.47 -2.33
CA ASN A 49 5.68 -13.24 -3.36
C ASN A 49 5.16 -12.88 -4.76
N ARG A 50 3.85 -12.77 -4.91
CA ARG A 50 3.18 -12.42 -6.17
C ARG A 50 3.62 -11.04 -6.67
N LEU A 51 3.57 -10.02 -5.82
CA LEU A 51 3.97 -8.66 -6.19
C LEU A 51 5.48 -8.56 -6.45
N SER A 52 6.30 -9.26 -5.67
CA SER A 52 7.75 -9.30 -5.87
C SER A 52 8.15 -9.98 -7.18
N ALA A 53 7.38 -11.00 -7.60
CA ALA A 53 7.62 -11.73 -8.85
C ALA A 53 7.33 -10.91 -10.12
N LEU A 54 6.65 -9.76 -10.01
CA LEU A 54 6.40 -8.87 -11.15
C LEU A 54 7.69 -8.22 -11.71
N ASN A 55 8.79 -8.29 -10.97
CA ASN A 55 10.11 -7.75 -11.35
C ASN A 55 10.08 -6.30 -11.88
N LEU A 56 9.23 -5.48 -11.29
CA LEU A 56 9.08 -4.08 -11.68
C LEU A 56 10.26 -3.24 -11.18
N ASP A 57 10.54 -2.13 -11.88
CA ASP A 57 11.59 -1.19 -11.44
C ASP A 57 11.11 -0.30 -10.28
N VAL A 58 10.69 -0.94 -9.21
CA VAL A 58 10.18 -0.35 -7.97
C VAL A 58 10.67 -1.14 -6.76
N SER A 59 10.94 -0.47 -5.67
CA SER A 59 11.22 -1.10 -4.37
C SER A 59 9.93 -1.21 -3.60
N LEU A 60 9.50 -2.43 -3.27
CA LEU A 60 8.32 -2.69 -2.46
C LEU A 60 8.74 -2.96 -1.02
N GLU A 61 8.06 -2.33 -0.08
CA GLU A 61 8.17 -2.65 1.34
C GLU A 61 6.80 -3.04 1.87
N PHE A 62 6.73 -4.19 2.51
CA PHE A 62 5.49 -4.74 3.07
C PHE A 62 5.49 -4.55 4.58
N PHE A 63 4.37 -4.09 5.10
CA PHE A 63 4.16 -3.91 6.53
C PHE A 63 2.77 -4.40 6.91
N GLN A 64 2.68 -5.21 7.95
CA GLN A 64 1.41 -5.64 8.53
C GLN A 64 1.41 -5.41 10.03
N SER A 65 0.33 -4.86 10.54
CA SER A 65 0.12 -4.78 11.99
C SER A 65 -1.37 -4.77 12.34
N ASN A 66 -1.68 -5.33 13.51
CA ASN A 66 -2.99 -5.22 14.15
C ASN A 66 -3.05 -4.00 15.10
N SER A 67 -1.92 -3.28 15.27
CA SER A 67 -1.78 -2.16 16.19
C SER A 67 -1.95 -0.83 15.45
N GLU A 68 -2.93 -0.02 15.88
CA GLU A 68 -3.08 1.36 15.44
C GLU A 68 -1.79 2.17 15.59
N LYS A 69 -1.15 2.06 16.77
CA LYS A 69 0.10 2.76 17.06
C LYS A 69 1.19 2.43 16.04
N GLU A 70 1.41 1.16 15.76
CA GLU A 70 2.46 0.72 14.83
C GLU A 70 2.17 1.19 13.40
N ILE A 71 0.91 1.18 12.97
CA ILE A 71 0.50 1.68 11.66
C ILE A 71 0.76 3.19 11.56
N ILE A 72 0.40 3.96 12.59
CA ILE A 72 0.64 5.40 12.65
C ILE A 72 2.14 5.71 12.61
N GLU A 73 2.95 5.03 13.43
CA GLU A 73 4.40 5.21 13.44
C GLU A 73 5.03 4.87 12.08
N LYS A 74 4.52 3.83 11.41
CA LYS A 74 4.96 3.46 10.06
C LYS A 74 4.63 4.56 9.04
N ILE A 75 3.43 5.12 9.09
CA ILE A 75 3.03 6.24 8.23
C ILE A 75 3.91 7.47 8.50
N HIS A 76 4.15 7.81 9.76
CA HIS A 76 5.01 8.94 10.15
C HIS A 76 6.46 8.77 9.67
N SER A 77 6.94 7.55 9.48
CA SER A 77 8.28 7.29 8.96
C SER A 77 8.44 7.63 7.47
N GLN A 78 7.37 8.01 6.75
CA GLN A 78 7.34 8.19 5.31
C GLN A 78 8.52 9.02 4.77
N LYS A 79 8.78 10.20 5.34
CA LYS A 79 9.87 11.07 4.89
C LYS A 79 11.26 10.50 5.20
N LYS A 80 11.43 9.91 6.39
CA LYS A 80 12.70 9.30 6.82
C LYS A 80 13.05 8.10 5.94
N GLU A 81 12.07 7.25 5.69
CA GLU A 81 12.22 6.04 4.87
C GLU A 81 12.14 6.32 3.36
N GLN A 82 11.78 7.54 2.98
CA GLN A 82 11.69 8.00 1.59
C GLN A 82 10.72 7.18 0.73
N TYR A 83 9.54 6.84 1.25
CA TYR A 83 8.48 6.28 0.43
C TYR A 83 7.90 7.35 -0.49
N ASP A 84 7.67 6.98 -1.74
CA ASP A 84 7.08 7.85 -2.75
C ASP A 84 5.57 7.70 -2.79
N PHE A 85 5.08 6.48 -2.51
CA PHE A 85 3.66 6.14 -2.61
C PHE A 85 3.27 5.04 -1.62
N GLY A 86 1.99 5.00 -1.26
CA GLY A 86 1.39 3.96 -0.45
C GLY A 86 0.35 3.12 -1.21
N ILE A 87 0.23 1.84 -0.85
CA ILE A 87 -0.93 0.99 -1.15
C ILE A 87 -1.44 0.48 0.19
N PHE A 88 -2.63 0.94 0.60
CA PHE A 88 -3.11 0.71 1.95
C PHE A 88 -4.41 -0.08 1.96
N ASN A 89 -4.41 -1.15 2.72
CA ASN A 89 -5.58 -1.93 3.09
C ASN A 89 -5.62 -2.02 4.62
N PHE A 90 -6.38 -1.16 5.26
CA PHE A 90 -6.41 -1.08 6.72
C PHE A 90 -7.33 -2.12 7.38
N GLY A 91 -7.99 -2.99 6.59
CA GLY A 91 -8.96 -3.94 7.10
C GLY A 91 -10.12 -3.21 7.80
N ALA A 92 -10.55 -3.69 8.97
CA ALA A 92 -11.66 -3.06 9.71
C ALA A 92 -11.35 -1.64 10.20
N HIS A 93 -10.08 -1.25 10.36
CA HIS A 93 -9.72 0.13 10.67
C HIS A 93 -10.18 1.13 9.61
N THR A 94 -10.43 0.69 8.38
CA THR A 94 -11.00 1.52 7.31
C THR A 94 -12.30 2.23 7.74
N HIS A 95 -13.10 1.55 8.53
CA HIS A 95 -14.46 1.98 8.90
C HIS A 95 -14.53 2.64 10.28
N THR A 96 -13.42 2.69 11.04
CA THR A 96 -13.43 3.03 12.46
C THR A 96 -12.32 3.98 12.91
N ASN A 97 -11.28 4.20 12.10
CA ASN A 97 -10.05 4.79 12.63
C ASN A 97 -9.71 6.16 12.05
N LEU A 98 -10.06 7.22 12.80
CA LEU A 98 -9.71 8.59 12.46
C LEU A 98 -8.23 8.90 12.72
N ALA A 99 -7.60 8.26 13.71
CA ALA A 99 -6.21 8.56 14.05
C ALA A 99 -5.24 8.15 12.93
N ILE A 100 -5.48 7.01 12.26
CA ILE A 100 -4.70 6.61 11.09
C ILE A 100 -4.93 7.60 9.92
N ARG A 101 -6.18 8.06 9.70
CA ARG A 101 -6.48 9.09 8.70
C ARG A 101 -5.66 10.35 8.96
N ASP A 102 -5.68 10.85 10.18
CA ASP A 102 -4.97 12.08 10.57
C ASP A 102 -3.45 11.91 10.43
N ALA A 103 -2.93 10.72 10.70
CA ALA A 103 -1.52 10.41 10.47
C ALA A 103 -1.13 10.54 8.99
N ILE A 104 -1.93 10.03 8.06
CA ILE A 104 -1.70 10.17 6.62
C ILE A 104 -1.70 11.64 6.20
N LEU A 105 -2.70 12.39 6.65
CA LEU A 105 -2.82 13.83 6.35
C LEU A 105 -1.63 14.62 6.89
N SER A 106 -1.14 14.29 8.09
CA SER A 106 -0.03 14.99 8.75
C SER A 106 1.28 14.93 7.96
N VAL A 107 1.49 13.87 7.17
CA VAL A 107 2.70 13.68 6.35
C VAL A 107 2.42 13.87 4.85
N ASN A 108 1.17 14.14 4.48
CA ASN A 108 0.73 14.28 3.09
C ASN A 108 1.18 13.09 2.21
N PHE A 109 0.85 11.87 2.67
CA PHE A 109 1.30 10.65 2.02
C PHE A 109 0.33 10.23 0.90
N PRO A 110 0.74 10.29 -0.38
CA PRO A 110 -0.12 9.86 -1.47
C PRO A 110 -0.27 8.33 -1.47
N PHE A 111 -1.49 7.83 -1.63
CA PHE A 111 -1.75 6.39 -1.59
C PHE A 111 -2.99 5.98 -2.40
N TYR A 112 -3.03 4.70 -2.76
CA TYR A 112 -4.23 4.01 -3.21
C TYR A 112 -4.81 3.18 -2.07
N GLU A 113 -6.12 3.27 -1.88
CA GLU A 113 -6.87 2.39 -0.97
C GLU A 113 -7.24 1.10 -1.70
N VAL A 114 -6.99 -0.06 -1.07
CA VAL A 114 -7.30 -1.37 -1.64
C VAL A 114 -8.12 -2.20 -0.66
N HIS A 115 -9.18 -2.84 -1.17
CA HIS A 115 -9.95 -3.83 -0.46
C HIS A 115 -10.01 -5.12 -1.28
N ILE A 116 -9.64 -6.24 -0.67
CA ILE A 116 -9.65 -7.57 -1.31
C ILE A 116 -11.08 -7.97 -1.65
N SER A 117 -12.00 -7.85 -0.68
CA SER A 117 -13.42 -8.16 -0.84
C SER A 117 -14.20 -6.97 -1.37
N ASN A 118 -15.35 -7.23 -1.99
CA ASN A 118 -16.32 -6.20 -2.31
C ASN A 118 -17.05 -5.77 -1.02
N VAL A 119 -16.59 -4.68 -0.40
CA VAL A 119 -17.15 -4.14 0.85
C VAL A 119 -18.61 -3.74 0.71
N PHE A 120 -19.07 -3.37 -0.50
CA PHE A 120 -20.45 -2.98 -0.78
C PHE A 120 -21.42 -4.18 -0.85
N ALA A 121 -20.89 -5.39 -1.00
CA ALA A 121 -21.66 -6.63 -0.92
C ALA A 121 -21.70 -7.20 0.51
N ARG A 122 -21.18 -6.47 1.48
CA ARG A 122 -21.11 -6.86 2.90
C ARG A 122 -22.04 -6.00 3.77
N GLU A 123 -21.80 -6.01 5.06
CA GLU A 123 -22.64 -5.31 6.04
C GLU A 123 -22.55 -3.77 5.82
N GLU A 124 -23.65 -3.08 6.01
CA GLU A 124 -23.79 -1.64 5.73
C GLU A 124 -22.70 -0.78 6.41
N PHE A 125 -22.28 -1.14 7.62
CA PHE A 125 -21.22 -0.41 8.33
C PHE A 125 -19.85 -0.46 7.63
N ARG A 126 -19.67 -1.35 6.62
CA ARG A 126 -18.45 -1.42 5.80
C ARG A 126 -18.52 -0.55 4.55
N HIS A 127 -19.66 0.06 4.25
CA HIS A 127 -19.81 0.88 3.05
C HIS A 127 -19.16 2.26 3.17
N THR A 128 -18.81 2.68 4.40
CA THR A 128 -18.14 3.97 4.65
C THR A 128 -16.66 3.74 4.95
N SER A 129 -15.80 4.43 4.20
CA SER A 129 -14.36 4.49 4.46
C SER A 129 -13.99 5.89 4.98
N PHE A 130 -13.14 5.95 6.00
CA PHE A 130 -12.52 7.20 6.44
C PHE A 130 -11.28 7.60 5.60
N PHE A 131 -10.98 6.86 4.54
CA PHE A 131 -9.77 7.06 3.74
C PHE A 131 -10.03 7.33 2.27
N SER A 132 -11.17 6.91 1.73
CA SER A 132 -11.45 6.97 0.29
C SER A 132 -11.42 8.39 -0.28
N ASP A 133 -11.84 9.39 0.50
CA ASP A 133 -11.88 10.80 0.09
C ASP A 133 -10.49 11.47 0.09
N ILE A 134 -9.50 10.87 0.76
CA ILE A 134 -8.12 11.36 0.79
C ILE A 134 -7.15 10.48 -0.03
N ALA A 135 -7.62 9.36 -0.55
CA ALA A 135 -6.84 8.48 -1.42
C ALA A 135 -6.77 9.03 -2.85
N GLU A 136 -5.72 8.71 -3.59
CA GLU A 136 -5.61 8.99 -5.03
C GLU A 136 -6.61 8.16 -5.86
N GLY A 137 -7.08 7.07 -5.29
CA GLY A 137 -8.10 6.19 -5.83
C GLY A 137 -8.36 4.99 -4.94
N CYS A 138 -9.50 4.31 -5.20
CA CYS A 138 -9.94 3.14 -4.45
C CYS A 138 -10.13 1.96 -5.39
N ILE A 139 -9.64 0.79 -4.98
CA ILE A 139 -9.78 -0.46 -5.70
C ILE A 139 -10.44 -1.45 -4.75
N VAL A 140 -11.64 -1.92 -5.12
CA VAL A 140 -12.51 -2.68 -4.24
C VAL A 140 -12.97 -3.97 -4.92
N GLY A 141 -12.85 -5.10 -4.23
CA GLY A 141 -13.42 -6.36 -4.68
C GLY A 141 -12.65 -7.10 -5.75
N CYS A 142 -11.38 -6.75 -5.98
CA CYS A 142 -10.54 -7.34 -7.02
C CYS A 142 -9.54 -8.37 -6.48
N GLY A 143 -9.74 -8.90 -5.27
CA GLY A 143 -8.77 -9.85 -4.69
C GLY A 143 -7.36 -9.27 -4.60
N PHE A 144 -6.35 -10.10 -4.82
CA PHE A 144 -4.95 -9.69 -4.84
C PHE A 144 -4.58 -8.88 -6.08
N GLU A 145 -5.30 -9.06 -7.19
CA GLU A 145 -5.15 -8.23 -8.39
C GLU A 145 -5.35 -6.75 -8.09
N GLY A 146 -6.12 -6.40 -7.06
CA GLY A 146 -6.31 -5.02 -6.63
C GLY A 146 -5.01 -4.31 -6.27
N TYR A 147 -4.06 -5.01 -5.66
CA TYR A 147 -2.72 -4.46 -5.37
C TYR A 147 -1.88 -4.28 -6.64
N GLU A 148 -1.99 -5.20 -7.60
CA GLU A 148 -1.32 -5.08 -8.90
C GLU A 148 -1.86 -3.88 -9.69
N TYR A 149 -3.18 -3.66 -9.68
CA TYR A 149 -3.80 -2.50 -10.33
C TYR A 149 -3.35 -1.19 -9.69
N ALA A 150 -3.28 -1.12 -8.36
CA ALA A 150 -2.74 0.05 -7.66
C ALA A 150 -1.29 0.32 -8.04
N LEU A 151 -0.46 -0.72 -8.08
CA LEU A 151 0.95 -0.62 -8.45
C LEU A 151 1.12 -0.18 -9.91
N ASP A 152 0.34 -0.74 -10.85
CA ASP A 152 0.33 -0.31 -12.26
C ASP A 152 -0.04 1.19 -12.38
N LYS A 153 -1.04 1.65 -11.63
CA LYS A 153 -1.41 3.07 -11.60
C LYS A 153 -0.31 3.98 -11.08
N ILE A 154 0.41 3.53 -10.05
CA ILE A 154 1.55 4.27 -9.48
C ILE A 154 2.68 4.39 -10.51
N LEU A 155 2.99 3.31 -11.22
CA LEU A 155 4.12 3.26 -12.16
C LEU A 155 3.87 3.99 -13.49
N ARG A 156 2.62 4.29 -13.83
CA ARG A 156 2.23 5.03 -15.05
C ARG A 156 2.13 6.55 -14.86
N ARG A 157 2.51 7.08 -13.70
CA ARG A 157 2.45 8.52 -13.39
C ARG A 157 3.58 9.36 -13.98
#